data_5ef0599705ce83e0dce10a26a7eaec61
#
_entry.id   5ef0599705ce83e0dce10a26a7eaec61
#
_cell.length_a   1.000
_cell.length_b   1.000
_cell.length_c   1.000
_cell.angle_alpha   90.00
_cell.angle_beta   90.00
_cell.angle_gamma   90.00
#
_symmetry.space_group_name_H-M   'P 1'
#
loop_
_entity.id
_entity.type
_entity.pdbx_description
1 polymer ?
#
loop_
_entity_poly.entity_id
_entity_poly.type
_entity_poly.pdbx_seq_one_letter_code
_entity_poly.pdbx_strand_id
1 'polypeptide(L)'
;MPRLALLLTTFIWGATFPATKAVLEQIPPFSFLFLRFLLGTLLVGGGFLLWRLRLRRESKVLRASAIATCWLFLGYVLQTVGLSYSTASNSAFITALYVVIVPLILRRFDRRVWLATGIAMVGLWLLVKPSASANVGDLLTLGCAIAFAAHIACLERFTREVDAPSLFAWQMM
;
A
#
# COMPACT_ATOMS: atom_id res chain seq x y z
N MET A 1 0.28 -16.33 -16.51
CA MET A 1 -0.61 -16.15 -15.34
C MET A 1 -0.17 -15.00 -14.39
N PRO A 2 1.08 -14.88 -13.89
CA PRO A 2 1.42 -13.83 -12.92
C PRO A 2 1.28 -12.39 -13.47
N ARG A 3 1.55 -12.18 -14.76
CA ARG A 3 1.43 -10.84 -15.39
C ARG A 3 -0.01 -10.34 -15.43
N LEU A 4 -0.98 -11.23 -15.72
CA LEU A 4 -2.41 -10.86 -15.71
C LEU A 4 -2.89 -10.53 -14.30
N ALA A 5 -2.47 -11.31 -13.29
CA ALA A 5 -2.79 -11.03 -11.90
C ALA A 5 -2.25 -9.66 -11.45
N LEU A 6 -1.01 -9.31 -11.84
CA LEU A 6 -0.44 -7.99 -11.57
C LEU A 6 -1.23 -6.87 -12.23
N LEU A 7 -1.61 -7.02 -13.49
CA LEU A 7 -2.42 -6.02 -14.20
C LEU A 7 -3.79 -5.82 -13.53
N LEU A 8 -4.47 -6.91 -13.18
CA LEU A 8 -5.76 -6.86 -12.48
C LEU A 8 -5.62 -6.18 -11.11
N THR A 9 -4.59 -6.54 -10.34
CA THR A 9 -4.33 -5.92 -9.04
C THR A 9 -4.07 -4.43 -9.18
N THR A 10 -3.28 -4.02 -10.17
CA THR A 10 -2.98 -2.60 -10.43
C THR A 10 -4.23 -1.83 -10.83
N PHE A 11 -5.08 -2.41 -11.69
CA PHE A 11 -6.34 -1.81 -12.09
C PHE A 11 -7.30 -1.64 -10.90
N ILE A 12 -7.49 -2.71 -10.11
CA ILE A 12 -8.32 -2.66 -8.91
C ILE A 12 -7.80 -1.60 -7.94
N TRP A 13 -6.50 -1.59 -7.68
CA TRP A 13 -5.91 -0.64 -6.75
C TRP A 13 -6.04 0.81 -7.24
N GLY A 14 -5.79 1.07 -8.52
CA GLY A 14 -6.00 2.40 -9.11
C GLY A 14 -7.44 2.89 -8.98
N ALA A 15 -8.42 2.01 -9.19
CA ALA A 15 -9.86 2.32 -9.03
C ALA A 15 -10.26 2.62 -7.58
N THR A 16 -9.45 2.20 -6.57
CA THR A 16 -9.77 2.49 -5.17
C THR A 16 -9.67 3.97 -4.81
N PHE A 17 -8.85 4.78 -5.49
CA PHE A 17 -8.71 6.21 -5.17
C PHE A 17 -9.99 7.00 -5.39
N PRO A 18 -10.60 7.00 -6.60
CA PRO A 18 -11.85 7.70 -6.81
C PRO A 18 -13.01 7.10 -5.99
N ALA A 19 -13.05 5.77 -5.85
CA ALA A 19 -14.07 5.11 -5.04
C ALA A 19 -13.96 5.51 -3.56
N THR A 20 -12.76 5.48 -2.98
CA THR A 20 -12.53 5.92 -1.61
C THR A 20 -12.86 7.39 -1.43
N LYS A 21 -12.51 8.26 -2.38
CA LYS A 21 -12.83 9.70 -2.31
C LYS A 21 -14.33 9.92 -2.23
N ALA A 22 -15.11 9.25 -3.08
CA ALA A 22 -16.56 9.35 -3.06
C ALA A 22 -17.19 8.87 -1.73
N VAL A 23 -16.63 7.81 -1.12
CA VAL A 23 -17.09 7.32 0.18
C VAL A 23 -16.74 8.29 1.31
N LEU A 24 -15.56 8.93 1.26
CA LEU A 24 -15.11 9.89 2.27
C LEU A 24 -15.94 11.19 2.28
N GLU A 25 -16.73 11.45 1.24
CA GLU A 25 -17.72 12.54 1.25
C GLU A 25 -18.94 12.23 2.14
N GLN A 26 -19.16 10.95 2.46
CA GLN A 26 -20.34 10.48 3.20
C GLN A 26 -20.01 9.98 4.61
N ILE A 27 -18.81 9.44 4.82
CA ILE A 27 -18.40 8.88 6.12
C ILE A 27 -17.01 9.37 6.54
N PRO A 28 -16.76 9.50 7.87
CA PRO A 28 -15.45 9.90 8.39
C PRO A 28 -14.34 8.94 8.01
N PRO A 29 -13.09 9.43 7.78
CA PRO A 29 -11.94 8.60 7.38
C PRO A 29 -11.68 7.40 8.29
N PHE A 30 -11.79 7.57 9.60
CA PHE A 30 -11.55 6.47 10.56
C PHE A 30 -12.64 5.40 10.54
N SER A 31 -13.90 5.78 10.31
CA SER A 31 -15.00 4.81 10.13
C SER A 31 -14.80 3.99 8.86
N PHE A 32 -14.37 4.62 7.78
CA PHE A 32 -14.01 3.92 6.55
C PHE A 32 -12.84 2.93 6.77
N LEU A 33 -11.78 3.37 7.44
CA LEU A 33 -10.63 2.51 7.76
C LEU A 33 -11.03 1.31 8.61
N PHE A 34 -11.85 1.54 9.65
CA PHE A 34 -12.36 0.46 10.49
C PHE A 34 -13.11 -0.60 9.67
N LEU A 35 -14.06 -0.19 8.84
CA LEU A 35 -14.82 -1.09 7.98
C LEU A 35 -13.92 -1.83 6.99
N ARG A 36 -12.97 -1.14 6.38
CA ARG A 36 -12.01 -1.72 5.44
C ARG A 36 -11.15 -2.79 6.08
N PHE A 37 -10.58 -2.52 7.26
CA PHE A 37 -9.75 -3.49 7.98
C PHE A 37 -10.58 -4.65 8.54
N LEU A 38 -11.77 -4.36 9.06
CA LEU A 38 -12.68 -5.41 9.54
C LEU A 38 -13.04 -6.39 8.40
N LEU A 39 -13.47 -5.87 7.26
CA LEU A 39 -13.78 -6.71 6.09
C LEU A 39 -12.54 -7.47 5.59
N GLY A 40 -11.39 -6.82 5.53
CA GLY A 40 -10.13 -7.46 5.15
C GLY A 40 -9.76 -8.63 6.07
N THR A 41 -9.85 -8.41 7.39
CA THR A 41 -9.58 -9.44 8.41
C THR A 41 -10.56 -10.61 8.31
N LEU A 42 -11.86 -10.32 8.14
CA LEU A 42 -12.88 -11.36 8.01
C LEU A 42 -12.68 -12.19 6.73
N LEU A 43 -12.38 -11.56 5.60
CA LEU A 43 -12.16 -12.26 4.33
C LEU A 43 -10.89 -13.11 4.37
N VAL A 44 -9.78 -12.53 4.82
CA VAL A 44 -8.49 -13.25 4.89
C VAL A 44 -8.54 -14.33 5.97
N GLY A 45 -8.99 -13.99 7.18
CA GLY A 45 -9.11 -14.94 8.28
C GLY A 45 -10.09 -16.07 7.96
N GLY A 46 -11.25 -15.73 7.39
CA GLY A 46 -12.22 -16.71 6.92
C GLY A 46 -11.66 -17.61 5.82
N GLY A 47 -10.92 -17.08 4.87
CA GLY A 47 -10.24 -17.86 3.82
C GLY A 47 -9.23 -18.86 4.40
N PHE A 48 -8.37 -18.41 5.33
CA PHE A 48 -7.42 -19.31 5.99
C PHE A 48 -8.13 -20.41 6.80
N LEU A 49 -9.24 -20.08 7.47
CA LEU A 49 -10.03 -21.06 8.23
C LEU A 49 -10.71 -22.07 7.31
N LEU A 50 -11.35 -21.62 6.25
CA LEU A 50 -12.06 -22.49 5.28
C LEU A 50 -11.10 -23.45 4.57
N TRP A 51 -9.93 -22.97 4.14
CA TRP A 51 -8.92 -23.81 3.48
C TRP A 51 -8.03 -24.56 4.46
N ARG A 52 -8.29 -24.46 5.78
CA ARG A 52 -7.53 -25.13 6.84
C ARG A 52 -6.02 -24.94 6.73
N LEU A 53 -5.58 -23.79 6.27
CA LEU A 53 -4.18 -23.47 6.12
C LEU A 53 -3.52 -23.32 7.49
N ARG A 54 -2.41 -24.05 7.70
CA ARG A 54 -1.66 -23.98 8.95
C ARG A 54 -0.76 -22.75 8.93
N LEU A 55 -1.06 -21.79 9.80
CA LEU A 55 -0.21 -20.60 9.98
C LEU A 55 0.92 -20.91 10.98
N ARG A 56 2.12 -20.55 10.60
CA ARG A 56 3.26 -20.61 11.51
C ARG A 56 3.15 -19.51 12.55
N ARG A 57 3.32 -19.89 13.84
CA ARG A 57 3.24 -18.97 14.99
C ARG A 57 4.62 -18.74 15.63
N GLU A 58 5.68 -18.91 14.88
CA GLU A 58 7.02 -18.63 15.34
C GLU A 58 7.17 -17.15 15.70
N SER A 59 7.90 -16.83 16.77
CA SER A 59 8.09 -15.45 17.23
C SER A 59 8.68 -14.54 16.15
N LYS A 60 9.51 -15.08 15.27
CA LYS A 60 10.06 -14.37 14.11
C LYS A 60 8.97 -13.95 13.12
N VAL A 61 8.02 -14.85 12.81
CA VAL A 61 6.89 -14.56 11.90
C VAL A 61 6.00 -13.48 12.50
N LEU A 62 5.62 -13.63 13.78
CA LEU A 62 4.76 -12.68 14.47
C LEU A 62 5.40 -11.29 14.57
N ARG A 63 6.69 -11.22 14.90
CA ARG A 63 7.43 -9.95 14.96
C ARG A 63 7.52 -9.29 13.57
N ALA A 64 7.85 -10.06 12.53
CA ALA A 64 7.92 -9.57 11.17
C ALA A 64 6.56 -9.04 10.70
N SER A 65 5.47 -9.78 10.97
CA SER A 65 4.11 -9.37 10.65
C SER A 65 3.70 -8.09 11.39
N ALA A 66 4.00 -7.98 12.69
CA ALA A 66 3.69 -6.79 13.48
C ALA A 66 4.40 -5.54 12.93
N ILE A 67 5.69 -5.63 12.60
CA ILE A 67 6.44 -4.51 12.00
C ILE A 67 5.85 -4.13 10.65
N ALA A 68 5.56 -5.12 9.78
CA ALA A 68 4.94 -4.88 8.49
C ALA A 68 3.55 -4.25 8.64
N THR A 69 2.73 -4.72 9.60
CA THR A 69 1.41 -4.16 9.91
C THR A 69 1.52 -2.69 10.34
N CYS A 70 2.48 -2.34 11.20
CA CYS A 70 2.64 -0.95 11.64
C CYS A 70 2.87 0.00 10.44
N TRP A 71 3.75 -0.35 9.52
CA TRP A 71 4.02 0.46 8.33
C TRP A 71 2.82 0.50 7.38
N LEU A 72 2.15 -0.64 7.18
CA LEU A 72 0.96 -0.73 6.33
C LEU A 72 -0.18 0.12 6.90
N PHE A 73 -0.45 -0.02 8.20
CA PHE A 73 -1.50 0.73 8.90
C PHE A 73 -1.23 2.23 8.85
N LEU A 74 0.00 2.66 9.18
CA LEU A 74 0.39 4.07 9.08
C LEU A 74 0.18 4.59 7.65
N GLY A 75 0.58 3.83 6.64
CA GLY A 75 0.37 4.19 5.23
C GLY A 75 -1.11 4.39 4.91
N TYR A 76 -1.98 3.47 5.32
CA TYR A 76 -3.43 3.61 5.06
C TYR A 76 -4.07 4.76 5.84
N VAL A 77 -3.67 5.01 7.08
CA VAL A 77 -4.17 6.16 7.87
C VAL A 77 -3.80 7.45 7.16
N LEU A 78 -2.53 7.64 6.83
CA LEU A 78 -2.04 8.84 6.15
C LEU A 78 -2.66 9.02 4.76
N GLN A 79 -2.84 7.92 4.00
CA GLN A 79 -3.50 7.95 2.69
C GLN A 79 -4.96 8.38 2.80
N THR A 80 -5.71 7.74 3.70
CA THR A 80 -7.16 7.96 3.80
C THR A 80 -7.47 9.35 4.35
N VAL A 81 -6.76 9.78 5.38
CA VAL A 81 -6.88 11.14 5.91
C VAL A 81 -6.39 12.16 4.89
N GLY A 82 -5.25 11.91 4.24
CA GLY A 82 -4.73 12.77 3.18
C GLY A 82 -5.69 12.94 2.02
N LEU A 83 -6.34 11.85 1.59
CA LEU A 83 -7.31 11.85 0.50
C LEU A 83 -8.58 12.66 0.82
N SER A 84 -8.97 12.80 2.09
CA SER A 84 -10.11 13.66 2.45
C SER A 84 -9.83 15.15 2.18
N TYR A 85 -8.57 15.58 2.24
CA TYR A 85 -8.13 16.94 1.99
C TYR A 85 -7.53 17.18 0.61
N SER A 86 -7.31 16.13 -0.19
CA SER A 86 -6.69 16.20 -1.53
C SER A 86 -7.64 15.64 -2.60
N THR A 87 -7.21 15.72 -3.86
CA THR A 87 -7.90 15.06 -4.97
C THR A 87 -7.49 13.61 -5.12
N ALA A 88 -8.35 12.78 -5.71
CA ALA A 88 -8.00 11.39 -6.01
C ALA A 88 -6.76 11.30 -6.92
N SER A 89 -6.64 12.21 -7.90
CA SER A 89 -5.51 12.29 -8.81
C SER A 89 -4.20 12.64 -8.12
N ASN A 90 -4.19 13.70 -7.29
CA ASN A 90 -2.99 14.09 -6.54
C ASN A 90 -2.56 12.96 -5.59
N SER A 91 -3.51 12.42 -4.80
CA SER A 91 -3.21 11.34 -3.87
C SER A 91 -2.68 10.09 -4.57
N ALA A 92 -3.23 9.72 -5.73
CA ALA A 92 -2.74 8.59 -6.51
C ALA A 92 -1.29 8.83 -7.00
N PHE A 93 -1.02 10.03 -7.53
CA PHE A 93 0.31 10.41 -8.00
C PHE A 93 1.34 10.41 -6.87
N ILE A 94 1.03 11.10 -5.76
CA ILE A 94 1.95 11.22 -4.62
C ILE A 94 2.18 9.86 -3.96
N THR A 95 1.13 9.04 -3.81
CA THR A 95 1.29 7.67 -3.31
C THR A 95 2.26 6.88 -4.19
N ALA A 96 2.13 6.97 -5.51
CA ALA A 96 2.98 6.23 -6.45
C ALA A 96 4.48 6.60 -6.34
N LEU A 97 4.84 7.71 -5.67
CA LEU A 97 6.25 8.04 -5.40
C LEU A 97 6.98 6.95 -4.59
N TYR A 98 6.23 6.04 -3.90
CA TYR A 98 6.88 4.89 -3.26
C TYR A 98 7.72 4.07 -4.26
N VAL A 99 7.40 4.05 -5.54
CA VAL A 99 8.16 3.36 -6.60
C VAL A 99 9.57 3.92 -6.73
N VAL A 100 9.77 5.21 -6.44
CA VAL A 100 11.08 5.88 -6.37
C VAL A 100 11.74 5.62 -5.01
N ILE A 101 10.97 5.69 -3.92
CA ILE A 101 11.48 5.61 -2.55
C ILE A 101 11.95 4.18 -2.22
N VAL A 102 11.27 3.13 -2.71
CA VAL A 102 11.65 1.73 -2.45
C VAL A 102 13.07 1.41 -2.88
N PRO A 103 13.51 1.65 -4.14
CA PRO A 103 14.88 1.36 -4.54
C PRO A 103 15.92 2.21 -3.79
N LEU A 104 15.55 3.42 -3.33
CA LEU A 104 16.41 4.25 -2.46
C LEU A 104 16.62 3.57 -1.09
N ILE A 105 15.54 3.13 -0.43
CA ILE A 105 15.62 2.42 0.86
C ILE A 105 16.42 1.12 0.74
N LEU A 106 16.19 0.37 -0.34
CA LEU A 106 16.87 -0.89 -0.62
C LEU A 106 18.29 -0.73 -1.19
N ARG A 107 18.72 0.51 -1.41
CA ARG A 107 20.01 0.87 -2.00
C ARG A 107 20.28 0.14 -3.33
N ARG A 108 19.24 0.00 -4.15
CA ARG A 108 19.29 -0.61 -5.47
C ARG A 108 19.54 0.45 -6.53
N PHE A 109 20.80 0.59 -6.94
CA PHE A 109 21.22 1.58 -7.93
C PHE A 109 21.40 0.97 -9.34
N ASP A 110 20.60 -0.04 -9.70
CA ASP A 110 20.59 -0.61 -11.03
C ASP A 110 20.00 0.40 -12.03
N ARG A 111 20.77 0.66 -13.11
CA ARG A 111 20.37 1.61 -14.17
C ARG A 111 19.02 1.26 -14.81
N ARG A 112 18.73 -0.05 -14.96
CA ARG A 112 17.45 -0.50 -15.56
C ARG A 112 16.26 -0.17 -14.66
N VAL A 113 16.43 -0.36 -13.34
CA VAL A 113 15.40 -0.02 -12.35
C VAL A 113 15.11 1.48 -12.40
N TRP A 114 16.15 2.32 -12.40
CA TRP A 114 15.98 3.78 -12.41
C TRP A 114 15.41 4.30 -13.72
N LEU A 115 15.79 3.75 -14.86
CA LEU A 115 15.18 4.10 -16.15
C LEU A 115 13.69 3.71 -16.17
N ALA A 116 13.33 2.50 -15.73
CA ALA A 116 11.95 2.06 -15.67
C ALA A 116 11.11 2.93 -14.71
N THR A 117 11.66 3.27 -13.53
CA THR A 117 11.04 4.16 -12.56
C THR A 117 10.82 5.56 -13.14
N GLY A 118 11.83 6.12 -13.82
CA GLY A 118 11.72 7.43 -14.46
C GLY A 118 10.64 7.45 -15.55
N ILE A 119 10.61 6.46 -16.42
CA ILE A 119 9.57 6.32 -17.46
C ILE A 119 8.18 6.20 -16.83
N ALA A 120 8.04 5.39 -15.80
CA ALA A 120 6.77 5.21 -15.09
C ALA A 120 6.29 6.52 -14.44
N MET A 121 7.19 7.28 -13.81
CA MET A 121 6.87 8.57 -13.18
C MET A 121 6.46 9.63 -14.20
N VAL A 122 7.18 9.71 -15.34
CA VAL A 122 6.80 10.64 -16.43
C VAL A 122 5.44 10.25 -17.00
N GLY A 123 5.21 8.98 -17.27
CA GLY A 123 3.92 8.49 -17.77
C GLY A 123 2.77 8.79 -16.79
N LEU A 124 3.00 8.59 -15.50
CA LEU A 124 2.01 8.87 -14.46
C LEU A 124 1.73 10.38 -14.35
N TRP A 125 2.76 11.22 -14.42
CA TRP A 125 2.60 12.68 -14.40
C TRP A 125 1.79 13.19 -15.59
N LEU A 126 2.06 12.68 -16.78
CA LEU A 126 1.31 13.03 -17.99
C LEU A 126 -0.16 12.59 -17.91
N LEU A 127 -0.42 11.43 -17.30
CA LEU A 127 -1.77 10.87 -17.14
C LEU A 127 -2.59 11.63 -16.11
N VAL A 128 -2.01 11.85 -14.94
CA VAL A 128 -2.71 12.38 -13.76
C VAL A 128 -2.78 13.91 -13.80
N LYS A 129 -1.78 14.57 -14.38
CA LYS A 129 -1.64 16.04 -14.39
C LYS A 129 -1.92 16.63 -12.99
N PRO A 130 -1.12 16.32 -11.98
CA PRO A 130 -1.38 16.73 -10.61
C PRO A 130 -1.45 18.26 -10.52
N SER A 131 -2.32 18.77 -9.65
CA SER A 131 -2.41 20.20 -9.43
C SER A 131 -1.14 20.73 -8.75
N ALA A 132 -0.73 21.94 -9.10
CA ALA A 132 0.45 22.58 -8.51
C ALA A 132 0.22 23.14 -7.08
N SER A 133 -1.04 23.19 -6.63
CA SER A 133 -1.38 23.67 -5.29
C SER A 133 -1.18 22.57 -4.25
N ALA A 134 -0.06 22.59 -3.54
CA ALA A 134 0.18 21.70 -2.41
C ALA A 134 -0.75 22.04 -1.23
N ASN A 135 -1.33 21.02 -0.63
CA ASN A 135 -2.16 21.15 0.55
C ASN A 135 -1.78 20.13 1.65
N VAL A 136 -2.38 20.22 2.82
CA VAL A 136 -2.12 19.32 3.95
C VAL A 136 -2.38 17.85 3.57
N GLY A 137 -3.39 17.58 2.74
CA GLY A 137 -3.68 16.23 2.25
C GLY A 137 -2.56 15.64 1.39
N ASP A 138 -1.91 16.48 0.57
CA ASP A 138 -0.77 16.07 -0.25
C ASP A 138 0.44 15.73 0.62
N LEU A 139 0.69 16.51 1.69
CA LEU A 139 1.75 16.23 2.65
C LEU A 139 1.52 14.91 3.41
N LEU A 140 0.29 14.66 3.87
CA LEU A 140 -0.09 13.40 4.50
C LEU A 140 0.08 12.22 3.52
N THR A 141 -0.31 12.41 2.26
CA THR A 141 -0.15 11.39 1.21
C THR A 141 1.34 11.12 0.89
N LEU A 142 2.21 12.14 1.00
CA LEU A 142 3.66 11.92 0.88
C LEU A 142 4.19 11.06 2.05
N GLY A 143 3.72 11.33 3.27
CA GLY A 143 3.99 10.45 4.42
C GLY A 143 3.51 9.01 4.19
N CYS A 144 2.35 8.84 3.55
CA CYS A 144 1.85 7.54 3.13
C CYS A 144 2.81 6.85 2.14
N ALA A 145 3.32 7.56 1.13
CA ALA A 145 4.27 7.00 0.16
C ALA A 145 5.55 6.50 0.85
N ILE A 146 6.05 7.23 1.84
CA ILE A 146 7.21 6.82 2.66
C ILE A 146 6.87 5.56 3.49
N ALA A 147 5.71 5.54 4.14
CA ALA A 147 5.27 4.41 4.95
C ALA A 147 5.10 3.13 4.10
N PHE A 148 4.48 3.24 2.92
CA PHE A 148 4.35 2.11 1.99
C PHE A 148 5.70 1.65 1.43
N ALA A 149 6.62 2.57 1.16
CA ALA A 149 7.98 2.20 0.75
C ALA A 149 8.71 1.43 1.84
N ALA A 150 8.62 1.87 3.10
CA ALA A 150 9.17 1.15 4.24
C ALA A 150 8.51 -0.22 4.43
N HIS A 151 7.18 -0.30 4.29
CA HIS A 151 6.44 -1.56 4.31
C HIS A 151 6.96 -2.56 3.25
N ILE A 152 7.06 -2.13 1.99
CA ILE A 152 7.57 -2.97 0.89
C ILE A 152 9.00 -3.42 1.15
N ALA A 153 9.87 -2.53 1.64
CA ALA A 153 11.25 -2.87 1.99
C ALA A 153 11.32 -3.89 3.15
N CYS A 154 10.44 -3.77 4.14
CA CYS A 154 10.29 -4.76 5.22
C CYS A 154 9.83 -6.11 4.67
N LEU A 155 8.81 -6.14 3.80
CA LEU A 155 8.32 -7.37 3.19
C LEU A 155 9.41 -8.08 2.39
N GLU A 156 10.19 -7.34 1.57
CA GLU A 156 11.28 -7.94 0.81
C GLU A 156 12.31 -8.63 1.71
N ARG A 157 12.64 -8.00 2.84
CA ARG A 157 13.56 -8.59 3.81
C ARG A 157 12.96 -9.80 4.51
N PHE A 158 11.75 -9.64 5.04
CA PHE A 158 11.14 -10.67 5.88
C PHE A 158 10.74 -11.92 5.10
N THR A 159 10.27 -11.80 3.85
CA THR A 159 9.90 -12.95 3.02
C THR A 159 11.06 -13.85 2.63
N ARG A 160 12.30 -13.43 2.88
CA ARG A 160 13.49 -14.27 2.73
C ARG A 160 13.78 -15.12 3.98
N GLU A 161 13.25 -14.73 5.13
CA GLU A 161 13.55 -15.33 6.44
C GLU A 161 12.36 -16.10 7.03
N VAL A 162 11.13 -15.76 6.62
CA VAL A 162 9.90 -16.34 7.16
C VAL A 162 8.95 -16.78 6.06
N ASP A 163 8.02 -17.67 6.43
CA ASP A 163 6.96 -18.15 5.53
C ASP A 163 6.03 -17.02 5.09
N ALA A 164 6.05 -16.71 3.79
CA ALA A 164 5.31 -15.57 3.24
C ALA A 164 3.78 -15.67 3.43
N PRO A 165 3.11 -16.84 3.24
CA PRO A 165 1.68 -16.96 3.53
C PRO A 165 1.32 -16.66 4.99
N SER A 166 2.12 -17.15 5.95
CA SER A 166 1.90 -16.87 7.36
C SER A 166 2.13 -15.40 7.71
N LEU A 167 3.20 -14.79 7.14
CA LEU A 167 3.47 -13.35 7.30
C LEU A 167 2.29 -12.53 6.79
N PHE A 168 1.77 -12.81 5.60
CA PHE A 168 0.63 -12.12 5.02
C PHE A 168 -0.63 -12.28 5.88
N ALA A 169 -0.93 -13.51 6.31
CA ALA A 169 -2.13 -13.77 7.13
C ALA A 169 -2.10 -13.00 8.45
N TRP A 170 -1.00 -13.10 9.20
CA TRP A 170 -0.84 -12.37 10.46
C TRP A 170 -0.82 -10.85 10.30
N GLN A 171 -0.33 -10.35 9.16
CA GLN A 171 -0.37 -8.93 8.85
C GLN A 171 -1.80 -8.42 8.61
N MET A 172 -2.70 -9.27 8.08
CA MET A 172 -4.08 -8.89 7.76
C MET A 172 -5.06 -9.12 8.92
N MET A 173 -4.66 -9.87 9.94
CA MET A 173 -5.42 -10.14 11.16
C MET A 173 -5.06 -9.17 12.29
#